data_04f428d70c22c2abb363410e1c4cb7c4
#
_entry.id   04f428d70c22c2abb363410e1c4cb7c4
#
_cell.length_a   1.000
_cell.length_b   1.000
_cell.length_c   1.000
_cell.angle_alpha   90.00
_cell.angle_beta   90.00
_cell.angle_gamma   90.00
#
_symmetry.space_group_name_H-M   'P 1'
#
loop_
_entity.id
_entity.type
_entity.pdbx_description
1 polymer ?
#
loop_
_entity_poly.entity_id
_entity_poly.type
_entity_poly.pdbx_seq_one_letter_code
_entity_poly.pdbx_strand_id
1 'polypeptide(L)'
;ALPARSEMCIRDRYYMSQWITEEQTPHLRLSAEAEEVLYSGESEFQKIEVFKSKEYGMMLALDGVFQTSEREEFIYHEMMSHIPLFLHPNPERVLIIGGGDGGVARECVRHDCVKEVTMVEIDGKVVELAKQYLPTIAKAMIENHPKLTVKIGDGIGFMAEAEDYYDVIIVDCSDPIGPGEGLFTEEFYKNTLKALKADGLFVQQTESPMLHQPLVEKVFGYVNSHFPTCLLYTSLSG
;
A
#
# COMPACT_ATOMS: atom_id res chain seq x y z
N ALA A 1 -52.94 -8.75 -23.94
CA ALA A 1 -51.78 -9.61 -24.21
C ALA A 1 -50.64 -9.22 -23.26
N LEU A 2 -50.12 -10.17 -22.45
CA LEU A 2 -48.94 -9.95 -21.60
C LEU A 2 -47.69 -9.88 -22.50
N PRO A 3 -46.75 -8.96 -22.29
CA PRO A 3 -45.52 -8.89 -23.07
C PRO A 3 -44.67 -10.16 -22.86
N ALA A 4 -44.00 -10.56 -23.92
CA ALA A 4 -43.22 -11.81 -23.93
C ALA A 4 -42.08 -11.76 -22.86
N ARG A 5 -41.82 -12.89 -22.21
CA ARG A 5 -40.79 -13.07 -21.13
C ARG A 5 -39.40 -12.57 -21.49
N SER A 6 -39.07 -12.38 -22.76
CA SER A 6 -37.77 -11.91 -23.22
C SER A 6 -37.51 -10.41 -23.03
N GLU A 7 -38.56 -9.58 -22.97
CA GLU A 7 -38.41 -8.12 -22.82
C GLU A 7 -38.30 -7.68 -21.34
N MET A 8 -38.80 -8.50 -20.43
CA MET A 8 -38.74 -8.23 -18.99
C MET A 8 -37.32 -8.46 -18.39
N CYS A 9 -36.53 -9.36 -18.99
CA CYS A 9 -35.17 -9.68 -18.51
C CYS A 9 -34.09 -8.62 -18.86
N ILE A 10 -34.37 -7.72 -19.84
CA ILE A 10 -33.36 -6.72 -20.25
C ILE A 10 -33.49 -5.43 -19.41
N ARG A 11 -34.69 -5.12 -18.93
CA ARG A 11 -34.91 -3.92 -18.10
C ARG A 11 -34.43 -4.03 -16.66
N ASP A 12 -34.43 -5.24 -16.10
CA ASP A 12 -34.04 -5.48 -14.71
C ASP A 12 -32.52 -5.63 -14.53
N ARG A 13 -31.73 -5.72 -15.61
CA ARG A 13 -30.26 -5.76 -15.55
C ARG A 13 -29.60 -4.40 -15.28
N TYR A 14 -30.37 -3.32 -15.28
CA TYR A 14 -29.82 -1.96 -15.24
C TYR A 14 -29.79 -1.29 -13.87
N TYR A 15 -30.20 -1.95 -12.77
CA TYR A 15 -30.27 -1.31 -11.45
C TYR A 15 -29.98 -2.22 -10.24
N MET A 16 -29.03 -3.14 -10.38
CA MET A 16 -28.43 -3.68 -9.16
C MET A 16 -27.07 -3.01 -9.00
N SER A 17 -27.03 -1.95 -8.18
CA SER A 17 -25.76 -1.38 -7.74
C SER A 17 -24.96 -2.48 -7.05
N GLN A 18 -23.75 -2.72 -7.55
CA GLN A 18 -22.83 -3.66 -6.93
C GLN A 18 -22.09 -2.95 -5.82
N TRP A 19 -22.24 -3.44 -4.59
CA TRP A 19 -21.47 -2.96 -3.46
C TRP A 19 -20.31 -3.90 -3.20
N ILE A 20 -19.10 -3.35 -3.15
CA ILE A 20 -17.90 -4.06 -2.71
C ILE A 20 -17.71 -3.68 -1.26
N THR A 21 -17.53 -4.70 -0.40
CA THR A 21 -17.57 -4.55 1.04
C THR A 21 -16.31 -5.13 1.65
N GLU A 22 -15.63 -4.31 2.42
CA GLU A 22 -14.55 -4.68 3.31
C GLU A 22 -15.08 -4.94 4.72
N GLU A 23 -14.62 -5.99 5.35
CA GLU A 23 -14.92 -6.31 6.74
C GLU A 23 -13.75 -5.88 7.63
N GLN A 24 -13.88 -4.70 8.24
CA GLN A 24 -12.89 -4.11 9.16
C GLN A 24 -12.77 -4.91 10.47
N THR A 25 -13.92 -5.34 10.99
CA THR A 25 -14.03 -6.21 12.15
C THR A 25 -15.30 -7.07 11.98
N PRO A 26 -15.53 -8.12 12.80
CA PRO A 26 -16.78 -8.91 12.76
C PRO A 26 -18.05 -8.06 12.90
N HIS A 27 -17.91 -6.79 13.34
CA HIS A 27 -19.04 -5.90 13.62
C HIS A 27 -18.99 -4.57 12.84
N LEU A 28 -17.94 -4.34 12.02
CA LEU A 28 -17.78 -3.13 11.27
C LEU A 28 -17.41 -3.43 9.81
N ARG A 29 -18.14 -2.84 8.88
CA ARG A 29 -17.89 -2.95 7.44
C ARG A 29 -17.87 -1.59 6.80
N LEU A 30 -16.98 -1.46 5.81
CA LEU A 30 -16.93 -0.34 4.88
C LEU A 30 -17.39 -0.85 3.50
N SER A 31 -18.24 -0.09 2.80
CA SER A 31 -18.73 -0.50 1.50
C SER A 31 -18.67 0.65 0.51
N ALA A 32 -18.22 0.36 -0.71
CA ALA A 32 -18.20 1.30 -1.82
C ALA A 32 -19.10 0.80 -2.96
N GLU A 33 -19.93 1.69 -3.52
CA GLU A 33 -20.74 1.37 -4.69
C GLU A 33 -19.88 1.39 -5.95
N ALA A 34 -19.75 0.22 -6.60
CA ALA A 34 -19.03 0.08 -7.85
C ALA A 34 -19.93 0.42 -9.05
N GLU A 35 -19.45 1.32 -9.93
CA GLU A 35 -20.03 1.53 -11.26
C GLU A 35 -19.67 0.39 -12.20
N GLU A 36 -18.43 -0.09 -12.10
CA GLU A 36 -17.88 -1.14 -12.95
C GLU A 36 -16.75 -1.88 -12.24
N VAL A 37 -16.73 -3.21 -12.34
CA VAL A 37 -15.58 -4.04 -11.94
C VAL A 37 -14.73 -4.28 -13.18
N LEU A 38 -13.51 -3.76 -13.16
CA LEU A 38 -12.58 -3.79 -14.30
C LEU A 38 -11.66 -5.02 -14.28
N TYR A 39 -11.37 -5.50 -13.07
CA TYR A 39 -10.60 -6.72 -12.86
C TYR A 39 -11.06 -7.41 -11.57
N SER A 40 -11.19 -8.72 -11.62
CA SER A 40 -11.34 -9.57 -10.44
C SER A 40 -10.66 -10.91 -10.74
N GLY A 41 -9.63 -11.24 -9.97
CA GLY A 41 -8.83 -12.45 -10.16
C GLY A 41 -7.91 -12.69 -8.99
N GLU A 42 -7.04 -13.69 -9.12
CA GLU A 42 -6.09 -14.09 -8.10
C GLU A 42 -4.67 -14.06 -8.66
N SER A 43 -3.70 -13.68 -7.84
CA SER A 43 -2.27 -13.90 -8.04
C SER A 43 -1.82 -15.15 -7.26
N GLU A 44 -0.52 -15.40 -7.21
CA GLU A 44 0.05 -16.44 -6.34
C GLU A 44 -0.08 -16.08 -4.84
N PHE A 45 -0.36 -14.80 -4.52
CA PHE A 45 -0.31 -14.27 -3.16
C PHE A 45 -1.69 -13.93 -2.60
N GLN A 46 -2.62 -13.42 -3.45
CA GLN A 46 -3.86 -12.83 -2.97
C GLN A 46 -4.91 -12.67 -4.08
N LYS A 47 -6.16 -12.47 -3.67
CA LYS A 47 -7.23 -12.03 -4.57
C LYS A 47 -7.06 -10.53 -4.84
N ILE A 48 -7.20 -10.12 -6.11
CA ILE A 48 -7.07 -8.73 -6.52
C ILE A 48 -8.36 -8.30 -7.21
N GLU A 49 -8.91 -7.16 -6.80
CA GLU A 49 -10.06 -6.55 -7.44
C GLU A 49 -9.75 -5.07 -7.76
N VAL A 50 -10.03 -4.67 -8.99
CA VAL A 50 -9.96 -3.28 -9.42
C VAL A 50 -11.32 -2.87 -9.94
N PHE A 51 -11.87 -1.81 -9.39
CA PHE A 51 -13.19 -1.34 -9.76
C PHE A 51 -13.28 0.19 -9.75
N LYS A 52 -14.22 0.71 -10.52
CA LYS A 52 -14.55 2.13 -10.52
C LYS A 52 -15.68 2.38 -9.53
N SER A 53 -15.38 3.11 -8.46
CA SER A 53 -16.37 3.58 -7.50
C SER A 53 -17.00 4.89 -7.98
N LYS A 54 -18.27 5.11 -7.65
CA LYS A 54 -18.95 6.39 -7.92
C LYS A 54 -18.36 7.55 -7.12
N GLU A 55 -17.89 7.29 -5.90
CA GLU A 55 -17.45 8.33 -4.98
C GLU A 55 -15.93 8.51 -5.02
N TYR A 56 -15.16 7.43 -5.13
CA TYR A 56 -13.72 7.42 -4.90
C TYR A 56 -12.88 7.27 -6.18
N GLY A 57 -13.51 7.20 -7.37
CA GLY A 57 -12.82 6.92 -8.62
C GLY A 57 -12.36 5.47 -8.70
N MET A 58 -11.19 5.23 -9.27
CA MET A 58 -10.61 3.89 -9.33
C MET A 58 -10.17 3.44 -7.95
N MET A 59 -10.50 2.20 -7.61
CA MET A 59 -10.14 1.57 -6.34
C MET A 59 -9.47 0.22 -6.58
N LEU A 60 -8.51 -0.11 -5.71
CA LEU A 60 -7.84 -1.41 -5.62
C LEU A 60 -8.21 -2.06 -4.29
N ALA A 61 -8.60 -3.32 -4.34
CA ALA A 61 -8.79 -4.14 -3.15
C ALA A 61 -7.96 -5.43 -3.25
N LEU A 62 -7.33 -5.81 -2.15
CA LEU A 62 -6.54 -7.04 -2.00
C LEU A 62 -7.19 -7.89 -0.89
N ASP A 63 -7.55 -9.14 -1.21
CA ASP A 63 -8.30 -10.05 -0.30
C ASP A 63 -9.57 -9.43 0.30
N GLY A 64 -10.19 -8.49 -0.44
CA GLY A 64 -11.38 -7.77 -0.02
C GLY A 64 -11.13 -6.57 0.89
N VAL A 65 -9.87 -6.21 1.15
CA VAL A 65 -9.46 -5.01 1.89
C VAL A 65 -9.14 -3.89 0.91
N PHE A 66 -9.71 -2.71 1.11
CA PHE A 66 -9.44 -1.54 0.28
C PHE A 66 -8.04 -1.01 0.54
N GLN A 67 -7.21 -0.99 -0.51
CA GLN A 67 -5.81 -0.56 -0.41
C GLN A 67 -5.65 0.90 -0.81
N THR A 68 -6.27 1.30 -1.91
CA THR A 68 -6.11 2.67 -2.43
C THR A 68 -7.31 3.10 -3.26
N SER A 69 -7.54 4.41 -3.32
CA SER A 69 -8.52 5.06 -4.19
C SER A 69 -7.93 6.31 -4.84
N GLU A 70 -8.29 6.61 -6.08
CA GLU A 70 -7.77 7.81 -6.78
C GLU A 70 -8.04 9.12 -6.04
N ARG A 71 -9.14 9.19 -5.29
CA ARG A 71 -9.56 10.42 -4.62
C ARG A 71 -8.79 10.72 -3.35
N GLU A 72 -8.37 9.71 -2.60
CA GLU A 72 -7.84 9.87 -1.24
C GLU A 72 -6.39 9.40 -1.08
N GLU A 73 -5.85 8.66 -2.04
CA GLU A 73 -4.53 8.03 -1.93
C GLU A 73 -3.42 9.01 -1.53
N PHE A 74 -3.52 10.26 -2.00
CA PHE A 74 -2.50 11.26 -1.73
C PHE A 74 -2.32 11.54 -0.24
N ILE A 75 -3.40 11.44 0.56
CA ILE A 75 -3.34 11.67 2.01
C ILE A 75 -2.38 10.67 2.65
N TYR A 76 -2.48 9.41 2.28
CA TYR A 76 -1.63 8.34 2.78
C TYR A 76 -0.22 8.42 2.19
N HIS A 77 -0.09 8.46 0.86
CA HIS A 77 1.20 8.42 0.19
C HIS A 77 2.09 9.62 0.52
N GLU A 78 1.51 10.81 0.66
CA GLU A 78 2.26 12.00 1.09
C GLU A 78 2.74 11.86 2.54
N MET A 79 1.91 11.33 3.45
CA MET A 79 2.31 11.14 4.84
C MET A 79 3.40 10.08 4.99
N MET A 80 3.32 8.97 4.24
CA MET A 80 4.33 7.92 4.25
C MET A 80 5.67 8.39 3.68
N SER A 81 5.65 9.27 2.68
CA SER A 81 6.84 9.70 1.95
C SER A 81 7.44 10.99 2.49
N HIS A 82 6.64 12.05 2.58
CA HIS A 82 7.17 13.37 2.84
C HIS A 82 7.63 13.56 4.28
N ILE A 83 6.95 12.96 5.27
CA ILE A 83 7.36 13.10 6.66
C ILE A 83 8.80 12.63 6.88
N PRO A 84 9.19 11.37 6.57
CA PRO A 84 10.56 10.94 6.77
C PRO A 84 11.55 11.69 5.86
N LEU A 85 11.17 12.02 4.62
CA LEU A 85 12.06 12.69 3.69
C LEU A 85 12.34 14.15 4.07
N PHE A 86 11.42 14.85 4.75
CA PHE A 86 11.66 16.20 5.26
C PHE A 86 12.34 16.20 6.62
N LEU A 87 12.21 15.14 7.41
CA LEU A 87 12.88 15.01 8.71
C LEU A 87 14.36 14.63 8.56
N HIS A 88 14.70 13.84 7.54
CA HIS A 88 16.09 13.47 7.29
C HIS A 88 16.87 14.61 6.66
N PRO A 89 18.09 14.94 7.14
CA PRO A 89 18.85 16.10 6.65
C PRO A 89 19.25 16.02 5.18
N ASN A 90 19.48 14.82 4.64
CA ASN A 90 19.85 14.61 3.24
C ASN A 90 19.48 13.18 2.77
N PRO A 91 18.18 12.88 2.50
CA PRO A 91 17.74 11.55 2.10
C PRO A 91 18.04 11.29 0.62
N GLU A 92 19.14 10.59 0.34
CA GLU A 92 19.56 10.28 -1.03
C GLU A 92 19.07 8.92 -1.51
N ARG A 93 19.04 7.91 -0.61
CA ARG A 93 18.70 6.51 -0.92
C ARG A 93 17.49 6.05 -0.12
N VAL A 94 16.43 5.71 -0.83
CA VAL A 94 15.16 5.28 -0.27
C VAL A 94 14.87 3.84 -0.64
N LEU A 95 14.50 3.02 0.33
CA LEU A 95 13.94 1.69 0.11
C LEU A 95 12.45 1.70 0.42
N ILE A 96 11.67 1.12 -0.47
CA ILE A 96 10.23 0.88 -0.28
C ILE A 96 10.02 -0.64 -0.31
N ILE A 97 9.45 -1.20 0.74
CA ILE A 97 9.01 -2.59 0.80
C ILE A 97 7.49 -2.61 0.64
N GLY A 98 7.01 -3.31 -0.36
CA GLY A 98 5.63 -3.22 -0.83
C GLY A 98 5.41 -2.03 -1.75
N GLY A 99 4.27 -1.39 -1.63
CA GLY A 99 3.92 -0.18 -2.40
C GLY A 99 3.63 -0.45 -3.88
N GLY A 100 3.08 -1.62 -4.19
CA GLY A 100 2.84 -2.10 -5.55
C GLY A 100 1.95 -1.20 -6.41
N ASP A 101 1.16 -0.31 -5.81
CA ASP A 101 0.38 0.71 -6.52
C ASP A 101 1.25 1.86 -7.06
N GLY A 102 2.45 2.07 -6.47
CA GLY A 102 3.43 3.07 -6.90
C GLY A 102 3.25 4.46 -6.32
N GLY A 103 2.29 4.69 -5.44
CA GLY A 103 2.00 6.01 -4.87
C GLY A 103 3.15 6.55 -4.01
N VAL A 104 3.65 5.75 -3.07
CA VAL A 104 4.82 6.11 -2.25
C VAL A 104 6.05 6.37 -3.14
N ALA A 105 6.28 5.53 -4.15
CA ALA A 105 7.40 5.71 -5.07
C ALA A 105 7.27 7.01 -5.87
N ARG A 106 6.05 7.35 -6.35
CA ARG A 106 5.75 8.60 -7.02
C ARG A 106 6.12 9.81 -6.16
N GLU A 107 5.76 9.79 -4.89
CA GLU A 107 6.05 10.90 -3.99
C GLU A 107 7.54 10.99 -3.64
N CYS A 108 8.21 9.86 -3.43
CA CYS A 108 9.65 9.84 -3.14
C CYS A 108 10.51 10.46 -4.26
N VAL A 109 10.22 10.13 -5.52
CA VAL A 109 11.03 10.63 -6.66
C VAL A 109 10.88 12.12 -6.92
N ARG A 110 9.87 12.79 -6.35
CA ARG A 110 9.63 14.23 -6.42
C ARG A 110 10.65 15.06 -5.63
N HIS A 111 11.33 14.44 -4.65
CA HIS A 111 12.34 15.13 -3.85
C HIS A 111 13.66 15.24 -4.62
N ASP A 112 14.17 16.45 -4.77
CA ASP A 112 15.42 16.69 -5.52
C ASP A 112 16.63 16.04 -4.86
N CYS A 113 16.65 15.96 -3.53
CA CYS A 113 17.72 15.32 -2.76
C CYS A 113 17.77 13.80 -2.95
N VAL A 114 16.62 13.16 -3.21
CA VAL A 114 16.56 11.73 -3.47
C VAL A 114 17.20 11.41 -4.81
N LYS A 115 18.18 10.51 -4.80
CA LYS A 115 18.93 10.05 -5.98
C LYS A 115 18.51 8.67 -6.45
N GLU A 116 18.13 7.82 -5.49
CA GLU A 116 17.77 6.42 -5.73
C GLU A 116 16.56 6.02 -4.88
N VAL A 117 15.57 5.42 -5.53
CA VAL A 117 14.43 4.75 -4.90
C VAL A 117 14.41 3.31 -5.38
N THR A 118 14.60 2.37 -4.46
CA THR A 118 14.40 0.95 -4.74
C THR A 118 13.05 0.52 -4.14
N MET A 119 12.15 0.04 -4.95
CA MET A 119 10.86 -0.52 -4.53
C MET A 119 10.89 -2.04 -4.72
N VAL A 120 10.58 -2.80 -3.68
CA VAL A 120 10.54 -4.27 -3.71
C VAL A 120 9.14 -4.73 -3.38
N GLU A 121 8.41 -5.21 -4.40
CA GLU A 121 7.03 -5.68 -4.30
C GLU A 121 6.98 -7.18 -4.57
N ILE A 122 6.32 -7.92 -3.69
CA ILE A 122 6.22 -9.38 -3.82
C ILE A 122 5.29 -9.78 -4.97
N ASP A 123 4.21 -9.03 -5.16
CA ASP A 123 3.15 -9.36 -6.12
C ASP A 123 3.29 -8.52 -7.42
N GLY A 124 3.98 -9.08 -8.39
CA GLY A 124 4.13 -8.45 -9.72
C GLY A 124 2.79 -8.18 -10.43
N LYS A 125 1.72 -8.91 -10.07
CA LYS A 125 0.39 -8.69 -10.65
C LYS A 125 -0.23 -7.40 -10.16
N VAL A 126 -0.02 -7.02 -8.90
CA VAL A 126 -0.45 -5.72 -8.36
C VAL A 126 0.21 -4.59 -9.14
N VAL A 127 1.52 -4.66 -9.36
CA VAL A 127 2.27 -3.65 -10.16
C VAL A 127 1.74 -3.54 -11.60
N GLU A 128 1.45 -4.68 -12.25
CA GLU A 128 0.87 -4.70 -13.59
C GLU A 128 -0.48 -3.98 -13.63
N LEU A 129 -1.39 -4.35 -12.71
CA LEU A 129 -2.74 -3.81 -12.65
C LEU A 129 -2.76 -2.32 -12.24
N ALA A 130 -1.86 -1.93 -11.33
CA ALA A 130 -1.70 -0.52 -10.96
C ALA A 130 -1.28 0.33 -12.18
N LYS A 131 -0.31 -0.12 -12.96
CA LYS A 131 0.08 0.57 -14.21
C LYS A 131 -1.06 0.66 -15.23
N GLN A 132 -1.93 -0.34 -15.27
CA GLN A 132 -3.04 -0.40 -16.22
C GLN A 132 -4.23 0.47 -15.80
N TYR A 133 -4.60 0.43 -14.52
CA TYR A 133 -5.87 0.98 -14.04
C TYR A 133 -5.73 2.19 -13.11
N LEU A 134 -4.55 2.42 -12.54
CA LEU A 134 -4.26 3.52 -11.60
C LEU A 134 -3.11 4.41 -12.13
N PRO A 135 -3.20 4.94 -13.38
CA PRO A 135 -2.07 5.58 -14.03
C PRO A 135 -1.58 6.86 -13.34
N THR A 136 -2.43 7.54 -12.59
CA THR A 136 -2.06 8.72 -11.79
C THR A 136 -1.22 8.35 -10.58
N ILE A 137 -1.53 7.22 -9.94
CA ILE A 137 -0.82 6.69 -8.78
C ILE A 137 0.49 6.04 -9.24
N ALA A 138 0.42 5.14 -10.21
CA ALA A 138 1.55 4.40 -10.77
C ALA A 138 2.46 5.22 -11.71
N LYS A 139 2.28 6.53 -11.78
CA LYS A 139 2.93 7.41 -12.76
C LYS A 139 4.44 7.22 -12.85
N ALA A 140 5.15 7.21 -11.73
CA ALA A 140 6.60 7.06 -11.72
C ALA A 140 7.08 5.72 -12.31
N MET A 141 6.29 4.64 -12.11
CA MET A 141 6.56 3.33 -12.68
C MET A 141 6.29 3.27 -14.18
N ILE A 142 5.21 3.92 -14.65
CA ILE A 142 4.83 3.97 -16.07
C ILE A 142 5.86 4.78 -16.87
N GLU A 143 6.30 5.91 -16.34
CA GLU A 143 7.28 6.80 -16.97
C GLU A 143 8.71 6.25 -16.88
N ASN A 144 8.94 5.12 -16.20
CA ASN A 144 10.26 4.58 -15.92
C ASN A 144 11.20 5.64 -15.35
N HIS A 145 10.73 6.31 -14.27
CA HIS A 145 11.44 7.45 -13.68
C HIS A 145 12.90 7.09 -13.38
N PRO A 146 13.90 7.89 -13.75
CA PRO A 146 15.33 7.52 -13.70
C PRO A 146 15.85 7.25 -12.29
N LYS A 147 15.20 7.76 -11.24
CA LYS A 147 15.55 7.49 -9.85
C LYS A 147 14.92 6.18 -9.33
N LEU A 148 13.92 5.59 -10.02
CA LEU A 148 13.13 4.47 -9.52
C LEU A 148 13.59 3.15 -10.12
N THR A 149 13.89 2.18 -9.25
CA THR A 149 14.08 0.78 -9.60
C THR A 149 13.00 -0.07 -8.93
N VAL A 150 12.17 -0.73 -9.73
CA VAL A 150 11.16 -1.68 -9.25
C VAL A 150 11.69 -3.09 -9.35
N LYS A 151 11.66 -3.82 -8.23
CA LYS A 151 12.04 -5.24 -8.14
C LYS A 151 10.82 -6.05 -7.72
N ILE A 152 10.54 -7.14 -8.43
CA ILE A 152 9.52 -8.10 -8.01
C ILE A 152 10.22 -9.21 -7.23
N GLY A 153 9.82 -9.38 -5.94
CA GLY A 153 10.41 -10.39 -5.08
C GLY A 153 10.16 -10.16 -3.59
N ASP A 154 10.81 -11.00 -2.79
CA ASP A 154 10.70 -10.96 -1.32
C ASP A 154 11.44 -9.76 -0.72
N GLY A 155 10.68 -8.81 -0.19
CA GLY A 155 11.20 -7.62 0.48
C GLY A 155 11.90 -7.93 1.82
N ILE A 156 11.50 -8.98 2.52
CA ILE A 156 12.12 -9.40 3.79
C ILE A 156 13.53 -9.90 3.54
N GLY A 157 13.67 -10.81 2.57
CA GLY A 157 14.98 -11.32 2.15
C GLY A 157 15.88 -10.21 1.61
N PHE A 158 15.32 -9.32 0.79
CA PHE A 158 16.05 -8.16 0.26
C PHE A 158 16.57 -7.24 1.37
N MET A 159 15.74 -6.95 2.38
CA MET A 159 16.13 -6.15 3.54
C MET A 159 17.27 -6.79 4.35
N ALA A 160 17.22 -8.11 4.55
CA ALA A 160 18.21 -8.84 5.35
C ALA A 160 19.63 -8.81 4.74
N GLU A 161 19.74 -8.63 3.42
CA GLU A 161 21.01 -8.54 2.69
C GLU A 161 21.63 -7.14 2.75
N ALA A 162 20.84 -6.10 3.06
CA ALA A 162 21.30 -4.72 3.10
C ALA A 162 22.04 -4.40 4.41
N GLU A 163 23.03 -3.52 4.34
CA GLU A 163 23.79 -3.04 5.51
C GLU A 163 24.26 -1.60 5.28
N ASP A 164 23.94 -0.70 6.24
CA ASP A 164 24.41 0.72 6.27
C ASP A 164 24.28 1.43 4.92
N TYR A 165 23.11 1.29 4.27
CA TYR A 165 22.96 1.74 2.90
C TYR A 165 21.87 2.79 2.71
N TYR A 166 20.70 2.63 3.36
CA TYR A 166 19.53 3.46 3.13
C TYR A 166 19.45 4.62 4.13
N ASP A 167 19.07 5.79 3.61
CA ASP A 167 18.76 6.96 4.42
C ASP A 167 17.32 6.89 4.96
N VAL A 168 16.40 6.36 4.15
CA VAL A 168 15.00 6.18 4.53
C VAL A 168 14.51 4.81 4.07
N ILE A 169 13.84 4.09 4.96
CA ILE A 169 13.13 2.84 4.64
C ILE A 169 11.65 3.04 4.93
N ILE A 170 10.81 2.78 3.94
CA ILE A 170 9.35 2.87 4.01
C ILE A 170 8.77 1.49 3.78
N VAL A 171 7.97 0.99 4.72
CA VAL A 171 7.23 -0.26 4.57
C VAL A 171 5.77 0.06 4.33
N ASP A 172 5.40 -0.05 3.06
CA ASP A 172 4.07 0.22 2.52
C ASP A 172 3.42 -1.12 2.16
N CYS A 173 2.92 -1.79 3.16
CA CYS A 173 2.39 -3.15 3.07
C CYS A 173 0.92 -3.21 3.45
N SER A 174 0.26 -4.29 3.05
CA SER A 174 -1.05 -4.67 3.59
C SER A 174 -0.94 -5.05 5.07
N ASP A 175 -2.08 -5.27 5.69
CA ASP A 175 -2.18 -5.72 7.07
C ASP A 175 -1.36 -7.00 7.34
N PRO A 176 -1.01 -7.29 8.61
CA PRO A 176 -0.17 -8.43 8.98
C PRO A 176 -0.88 -9.78 8.83
N ILE A 177 -1.34 -10.05 7.61
CA ILE A 177 -2.06 -11.27 7.21
C ILE A 177 -1.31 -11.87 6.02
N GLY A 178 -1.13 -13.19 6.01
CA GLY A 178 -0.49 -13.90 4.90
C GLY A 178 0.93 -13.40 4.61
N PRO A 179 1.24 -12.93 3.39
CA PRO A 179 2.59 -12.50 3.03
C PRO A 179 3.14 -11.32 3.87
N GLY A 180 2.24 -10.50 4.43
CA GLY A 180 2.60 -9.35 5.26
C GLY A 180 3.07 -9.70 6.68
N GLU A 181 2.74 -10.89 7.22
CA GLU A 181 3.07 -11.24 8.62
C GLU A 181 4.55 -11.11 8.97
N GLY A 182 5.43 -11.46 8.04
CA GLY A 182 6.88 -11.40 8.23
C GLY A 182 7.43 -9.98 8.45
N LEU A 183 6.72 -8.96 7.98
CA LEU A 183 7.09 -7.54 8.10
C LEU A 183 6.83 -6.97 9.52
N PHE A 184 6.16 -7.73 10.39
CA PHE A 184 5.80 -7.34 11.76
C PHE A 184 6.51 -8.19 12.81
N THR A 185 7.70 -8.69 12.48
CA THR A 185 8.53 -9.53 13.37
C THR A 185 9.72 -8.75 13.95
N GLU A 186 10.17 -9.14 15.13
CA GLU A 186 11.35 -8.53 15.75
C GLU A 186 12.60 -8.66 14.86
N GLU A 187 12.74 -9.78 14.17
CA GLU A 187 13.86 -10.00 13.24
C GLU A 187 13.83 -9.02 12.06
N PHE A 188 12.66 -8.73 11.51
CA PHE A 188 12.51 -7.73 10.47
C PHE A 188 12.99 -6.36 10.93
N TYR A 189 12.62 -5.92 12.14
CA TYR A 189 13.07 -4.62 12.68
C TYR A 189 14.59 -4.58 12.94
N LYS A 190 15.20 -5.69 13.36
CA LYS A 190 16.66 -5.79 13.45
C LYS A 190 17.34 -5.64 12.10
N ASN A 191 16.81 -6.31 11.07
CA ASN A 191 17.33 -6.21 9.71
C ASN A 191 17.12 -4.80 9.13
N THR A 192 15.98 -4.18 9.43
CA THR A 192 15.70 -2.78 9.05
C THR A 192 16.74 -1.82 9.64
N LEU A 193 17.03 -1.96 10.96
CA LEU A 193 18.05 -1.14 11.62
C LEU A 193 19.44 -1.36 11.03
N LYS A 194 19.80 -2.60 10.68
CA LYS A 194 21.06 -2.93 10.03
C LYS A 194 21.18 -2.31 8.63
N ALA A 195 20.08 -2.30 7.87
CA ALA A 195 20.04 -1.76 6.50
C ALA A 195 20.08 -0.22 6.46
N LEU A 196 19.61 0.44 7.53
CA LEU A 196 19.67 1.89 7.69
C LEU A 196 21.08 2.38 8.00
N LYS A 197 21.41 3.57 7.49
CA LYS A 197 22.53 4.36 7.98
C LYS A 197 22.30 4.82 9.43
N ALA A 198 23.36 5.30 10.06
CA ALA A 198 23.33 5.69 11.48
C ALA A 198 22.31 6.78 11.81
N ASP A 199 22.00 7.66 10.89
CA ASP A 199 20.97 8.72 10.98
C ASP A 199 19.70 8.40 10.19
N GLY A 200 19.57 7.16 9.71
CA GLY A 200 18.46 6.74 8.86
C GLY A 200 17.11 6.70 9.57
N LEU A 201 16.04 6.88 8.81
CA LEU A 201 14.67 6.90 9.29
C LEU A 201 13.88 5.71 8.74
N PHE A 202 13.03 5.16 9.59
CA PHE A 202 12.12 4.06 9.26
C PHE A 202 10.67 4.50 9.42
N VAL A 203 9.84 4.17 8.44
CA VAL A 203 8.38 4.37 8.48
C VAL A 203 7.69 3.08 8.05
N GLN A 204 6.64 2.73 8.74
CA GLN A 204 5.81 1.56 8.42
C GLN A 204 4.33 1.89 8.62
N GLN A 205 3.50 1.46 7.68
CA GLN A 205 2.07 1.36 7.86
C GLN A 205 1.79 0.35 8.99
N THR A 206 0.85 0.66 9.83
CA THR A 206 0.35 -0.26 10.85
C THR A 206 -1.15 -0.07 11.02
N GLU A 207 -1.77 -1.03 11.68
CA GLU A 207 -3.20 -1.06 11.93
C GLU A 207 -3.72 0.13 12.76
N SER A 208 -5.03 0.34 12.70
CA SER A 208 -5.71 1.34 13.51
C SER A 208 -5.54 1.05 15.01
N PRO A 209 -4.99 2.00 15.80
CA PRO A 209 -4.88 1.80 17.24
C PRO A 209 -6.24 1.72 17.96
N MET A 210 -7.33 2.14 17.30
CA MET A 210 -8.67 2.06 17.87
C MET A 210 -9.31 0.69 17.63
N LEU A 211 -8.98 0.02 16.52
CA LEU A 211 -9.59 -1.26 16.14
C LEU A 211 -8.68 -2.45 16.50
N HIS A 212 -7.36 -2.27 16.42
CA HIS A 212 -6.37 -3.34 16.56
C HIS A 212 -5.28 -3.03 17.59
N GLN A 213 -5.66 -2.40 18.72
CA GLN A 213 -4.75 -1.98 19.78
C GLN A 213 -3.70 -3.04 20.19
N PRO A 214 -4.04 -4.32 20.42
CA PRO A 214 -3.05 -5.32 20.84
C PRO A 214 -1.92 -5.53 19.82
N LEU A 215 -2.22 -5.43 18.53
CA LEU A 215 -1.23 -5.54 17.47
C LEU A 215 -0.33 -4.32 17.45
N VAL A 216 -0.90 -3.13 17.52
CA VAL A 216 -0.15 -1.87 17.56
C VAL A 216 0.78 -1.84 18.76
N GLU A 217 0.33 -2.25 19.96
CA GLU A 217 1.17 -2.37 21.15
C GLU A 217 2.33 -3.35 20.97
N LYS A 218 2.10 -4.49 20.32
CA LYS A 218 3.14 -5.48 20.02
C LYS A 218 4.20 -4.89 19.08
N VAL A 219 3.76 -4.25 17.99
CA VAL A 219 4.66 -3.58 17.03
C VAL A 219 5.48 -2.50 17.71
N PHE A 220 4.83 -1.65 18.51
CA PHE A 220 5.51 -0.63 19.31
C PHE A 220 6.55 -1.23 20.25
N GLY A 221 6.27 -2.37 20.88
CA GLY A 221 7.20 -3.09 21.73
C GLY A 221 8.49 -3.47 20.99
N TYR A 222 8.36 -3.99 19.78
CA TYR A 222 9.53 -4.34 18.95
C TYR A 222 10.29 -3.10 18.48
N VAL A 223 9.57 -2.10 17.94
CA VAL A 223 10.21 -0.88 17.43
C VAL A 223 10.97 -0.15 18.56
N ASN A 224 10.34 0.07 19.71
CA ASN A 224 10.97 0.74 20.85
C ASN A 224 12.16 -0.01 21.45
N SER A 225 12.26 -1.33 21.25
CA SER A 225 13.42 -2.10 21.72
C SER A 225 14.66 -1.92 20.82
N HIS A 226 14.48 -1.44 19.59
CA HIS A 226 15.55 -1.32 18.60
C HIS A 226 15.82 0.13 18.17
N PHE A 227 14.80 0.97 18.10
CA PHE A 227 14.90 2.37 17.67
C PHE A 227 14.83 3.32 18.86
N PRO A 228 15.68 4.37 18.91
CA PRO A 228 15.75 5.27 20.05
C PRO A 228 14.50 6.14 20.23
N THR A 229 13.74 6.35 19.15
CA THR A 229 12.52 7.16 19.13
C THR A 229 11.53 6.56 18.15
N CYS A 230 10.28 6.42 18.58
CA CYS A 230 9.17 6.00 17.75
C CYS A 230 8.01 6.97 17.93
N LEU A 231 7.39 7.37 16.82
CA LEU A 231 6.21 8.23 16.79
C LEU A 231 5.09 7.50 16.05
N LEU A 232 3.91 7.45 16.65
CA LEU A 232 2.69 7.08 15.94
C LEU A 232 2.01 8.34 15.46
N TYR A 233 1.69 8.41 14.18
CA TYR A 233 0.85 9.46 13.62
C TYR A 233 -0.22 8.83 12.72
N THR A 234 -1.31 9.56 12.50
CA THR A 234 -2.41 9.11 11.65
C THR A 234 -2.68 10.16 10.58
N SER A 235 -3.10 9.72 9.41
CA SER A 235 -3.72 10.61 8.42
C SER A 235 -5.20 10.80 8.75
N LEU A 236 -5.83 11.81 8.13
CA LEU A 236 -7.28 12.04 8.24
C LEU A 236 -8.11 11.06 7.40
N SER A 237 -7.46 10.22 6.58
CA SER A 237 -8.06 9.07 5.93
C SER A 237 -7.99 7.89 6.90
N GLY A 238 -9.03 7.57 7.53
CA GLY A 238 -9.12 6.42 8.42
C GLY A 238 -10.46 5.80 8.30
#